data_5be9588c67ff651f7a9f5a98e396a5c3
#
_entry.id   5be9588c67ff651f7a9f5a98e396a5c3
#
_cell.length_a   1.000
_cell.length_b   1.000
_cell.length_c   1.000
_cell.angle_alpha   90.00
_cell.angle_beta   90.00
_cell.angle_gamma   90.00
#
_symmetry.space_group_name_H-M   'P 1'
#
loop_
_entity.id
_entity.type
_entity.pdbx_description
1 polymer ?
#
loop_
_entity_poly.entity_id
_entity_poly.type
_entity_poly.pdbx_seq_one_letter_code
_entity_poly.pdbx_strand_id
1 'polypeptide(L)'
;ILMLNDEEARQLAGKSNLIRASQWIQERGPEIVIIKKGEHGAILFADDWIFFVPGFPLEQVFDPTGAGDAFAGGVLGYVAQQESVAVDNLRRAMVYGSVLGSFAVEQFSIDGLKDLGEPEILERVAKLRAMTRFEVGEEIERRV
;
A
#
# COMPACT_ATOMS: atom_id res chain seq x y z
N ILE A 1 -11.90 -0.50 7.33
CA ILE A 1 -10.74 -0.95 6.53
C ILE A 1 -10.28 -2.29 7.06
N LEU A 2 -10.13 -3.28 6.19
CA LEU A 2 -9.48 -4.56 6.50
C LEU A 2 -8.15 -4.62 5.75
N MET A 3 -7.06 -4.93 6.47
CA MET A 3 -5.73 -5.16 5.89
C MET A 3 -5.27 -6.57 6.20
N LEU A 4 -4.81 -7.28 5.18
CA LEU A 4 -4.32 -8.65 5.30
C LEU A 4 -3.26 -8.92 4.22
N ASN A 5 -2.50 -10.00 4.36
CA ASN A 5 -1.62 -10.43 3.28
C ASN A 5 -2.39 -11.25 2.24
N ASP A 6 -1.77 -11.55 1.12
CA ASP A 6 -2.41 -12.23 0.01
C ASP A 6 -2.74 -13.71 0.30
N GLU A 7 -1.95 -14.39 1.15
CA GLU A 7 -2.25 -15.75 1.59
C GLU A 7 -3.45 -15.76 2.54
N GLU A 8 -3.48 -14.84 3.50
CA GLU A 8 -4.61 -14.65 4.41
C GLU A 8 -5.90 -14.33 3.64
N ALA A 9 -5.82 -13.46 2.62
CA ALA A 9 -6.97 -13.13 1.78
C ALA A 9 -7.51 -14.34 1.04
N ARG A 10 -6.62 -15.14 0.44
CA ARG A 10 -7.02 -16.37 -0.25
C ARG A 10 -7.63 -17.40 0.70
N GLN A 11 -7.00 -17.57 1.86
CA GLN A 11 -7.48 -18.52 2.88
C GLN A 11 -8.85 -18.11 3.42
N LEU A 12 -9.01 -16.84 3.79
CA LEU A 12 -10.24 -16.31 4.35
C LEU A 12 -11.42 -16.45 3.37
N ALA A 13 -11.19 -16.13 2.11
CA ALA A 13 -12.22 -16.13 1.08
C ALA A 13 -12.43 -17.51 0.40
N GLY A 14 -11.48 -18.43 0.54
CA GLY A 14 -11.48 -19.68 -0.23
C GLY A 14 -11.31 -19.43 -1.74
N LYS A 15 -10.61 -18.36 -2.13
CA LYS A 15 -10.43 -17.94 -3.52
C LYS A 15 -8.95 -17.73 -3.84
N SER A 16 -8.49 -18.27 -4.96
CA SER A 16 -7.11 -18.07 -5.44
C SER A 16 -6.89 -16.68 -6.07
N ASN A 17 -7.91 -16.14 -6.73
CA ASN A 17 -7.85 -14.83 -7.36
C ASN A 17 -8.14 -13.72 -6.33
N LEU A 18 -7.24 -12.72 -6.22
CA LEU A 18 -7.33 -11.68 -5.20
C LEU A 18 -8.50 -10.71 -5.42
N ILE A 19 -8.91 -10.45 -6.67
CA ILE A 19 -10.08 -9.62 -6.96
C ILE A 19 -11.34 -10.33 -6.43
N ARG A 20 -11.47 -11.63 -6.69
CA ARG A 20 -12.60 -12.41 -6.18
C ARG A 20 -12.56 -12.57 -4.66
N ALA A 21 -11.35 -12.65 -4.09
CA ALA A 21 -11.18 -12.70 -2.64
C ALA A 21 -11.62 -11.39 -1.99
N SER A 22 -11.20 -10.23 -2.54
CA SER A 22 -11.60 -8.92 -2.01
C SER A 22 -13.11 -8.69 -2.13
N GLN A 23 -13.74 -9.03 -3.25
CA GLN A 23 -15.19 -8.93 -3.44
C GLN A 23 -15.94 -9.76 -2.39
N TRP A 24 -15.52 -11.03 -2.20
CA TRP A 24 -16.11 -11.91 -1.19
C TRP A 24 -15.99 -11.34 0.22
N ILE A 25 -14.86 -10.69 0.54
CA ILE A 25 -14.62 -10.05 1.83
C ILE A 25 -15.51 -8.80 1.96
N GLN A 26 -15.57 -7.94 0.94
CA GLN A 26 -16.38 -6.72 0.95
C GLN A 26 -17.88 -7.00 1.13
N GLU A 27 -18.41 -8.05 0.52
CA GLU A 27 -19.78 -8.52 0.72
C GLU A 27 -20.11 -8.88 2.19
N ARG A 28 -19.07 -9.01 3.06
CA ARG A 28 -19.19 -9.42 4.47
C ARG A 28 -18.90 -8.31 5.47
N GLY A 29 -18.81 -7.07 4.99
CA GLY A 29 -18.81 -5.89 5.83
C GLY A 29 -17.72 -4.86 5.56
N PRO A 30 -16.43 -5.21 5.35
CA PRO A 30 -15.41 -4.21 5.08
C PRO A 30 -15.64 -3.52 3.74
N GLU A 31 -15.84 -2.21 3.75
CA GLU A 31 -15.95 -1.40 2.52
C GLU A 31 -14.59 -1.25 1.82
N ILE A 32 -13.52 -1.22 2.61
CA ILE A 32 -12.16 -1.03 2.12
C ILE A 32 -11.33 -2.26 2.50
N VAL A 33 -10.74 -2.90 1.49
CA VAL A 33 -9.86 -4.07 1.65
C VAL A 33 -8.49 -3.74 1.07
N ILE A 34 -7.44 -3.92 1.86
CA ILE A 34 -6.05 -3.74 1.43
C ILE A 34 -5.34 -5.09 1.52
N ILE A 35 -4.84 -5.59 0.39
CA ILE A 35 -4.12 -6.85 0.31
C ILE A 35 -2.64 -6.56 0.09
N LYS A 36 -1.82 -6.88 1.09
CA LYS A 36 -0.35 -6.75 1.05
C LYS A 36 0.25 -7.95 0.31
N LYS A 37 1.27 -7.70 -0.52
CA LYS A 37 1.92 -8.71 -1.36
C LYS A 37 3.45 -8.74 -1.17
N GLY A 38 3.91 -8.47 0.04
CA GLY A 38 5.33 -8.41 0.36
C GLY A 38 6.09 -7.41 -0.51
N GLU A 39 7.20 -7.83 -1.09
CA GLU A 39 8.04 -7.02 -1.98
C GLU A 39 7.33 -6.49 -3.23
N HIS A 40 6.23 -7.13 -3.62
CA HIS A 40 5.44 -6.73 -4.79
C HIS A 40 4.45 -5.57 -4.48
N GLY A 41 4.43 -5.06 -3.24
CA GLY A 41 3.58 -3.93 -2.85
C GLY A 41 2.21 -4.34 -2.32
N ALA A 42 1.17 -3.59 -2.65
CA ALA A 42 -0.18 -3.84 -2.13
C ALA A 42 -1.27 -3.40 -3.11
N ILE A 43 -2.46 -3.98 -2.94
CA ILE A 43 -3.65 -3.64 -3.72
C ILE A 43 -4.73 -3.14 -2.77
N LEU A 44 -5.30 -2.00 -3.10
CA LEU A 44 -6.47 -1.41 -2.46
C LEU A 44 -7.71 -1.72 -3.29
N PHE A 45 -8.75 -2.19 -2.63
CA PHE A 45 -10.09 -2.37 -3.16
C PHE A 45 -11.07 -1.55 -2.33
N ALA A 46 -11.78 -0.61 -2.95
CA ALA A 46 -12.78 0.24 -2.31
C ALA A 46 -13.88 0.55 -3.33
N ASP A 47 -15.13 0.21 -3.05
CA ASP A 47 -16.23 0.27 -4.00
C ASP A 47 -15.84 -0.39 -5.35
N ASP A 48 -15.97 0.34 -6.45
CA ASP A 48 -15.55 -0.09 -7.79
C ASP A 48 -14.08 0.25 -8.12
N TRP A 49 -13.30 0.70 -7.12
CA TRP A 49 -11.94 1.15 -7.30
C TRP A 49 -10.93 0.06 -6.98
N ILE A 50 -9.94 -0.06 -7.86
CA ILE A 50 -8.75 -0.85 -7.61
C ILE A 50 -7.55 0.07 -7.79
N PHE A 51 -6.69 0.13 -6.76
CA PHE A 51 -5.45 0.87 -6.83
C PHE A 51 -4.28 -0.04 -6.41
N PHE A 52 -3.24 -0.03 -7.21
CA PHE A 52 -2.03 -0.80 -6.95
C PHE A 52 -0.88 0.15 -6.59
N VAL A 53 -0.22 -0.10 -5.48
CA VAL A 53 1.04 0.52 -5.13
C VAL A 53 2.16 -0.53 -5.17
N PRO A 54 3.25 -0.32 -5.91
CA PRO A 54 4.39 -1.24 -5.88
C PRO A 54 5.14 -1.14 -4.54
N GLY A 55 5.89 -2.19 -4.20
CA GLY A 55 6.91 -2.11 -3.17
C GLY A 55 8.03 -1.16 -3.62
N PHE A 56 8.64 -0.45 -2.67
CA PHE A 56 9.83 0.34 -2.98
C PHE A 56 11.00 -0.62 -3.24
N PRO A 57 11.70 -0.53 -4.38
CA PRO A 57 12.80 -1.43 -4.69
C PRO A 57 14.01 -1.13 -3.79
N LEU A 58 14.48 -2.17 -3.11
CA LEU A 58 15.63 -2.12 -2.22
C LEU A 58 16.72 -3.08 -2.70
N GLU A 59 17.97 -2.67 -2.61
CA GLU A 59 19.10 -3.55 -2.93
C GLU A 59 19.33 -4.61 -1.84
N GLN A 60 19.02 -4.27 -0.59
CA GLN A 60 19.21 -5.16 0.56
C GLN A 60 17.98 -5.08 1.47
N VAL A 61 17.55 -6.24 1.92
CA VAL A 61 16.52 -6.43 2.93
C VAL A 61 17.15 -7.17 4.09
N PHE A 62 17.17 -6.58 5.27
CA PHE A 62 17.77 -7.18 6.45
C PHE A 62 16.79 -8.05 7.22
N ASP A 63 15.60 -7.52 7.48
CA ASP A 63 14.57 -8.26 8.21
C ASP A 63 13.17 -7.84 7.72
N PRO A 64 12.41 -8.75 7.10
CA PRO A 64 11.05 -8.45 6.64
C PRO A 64 10.03 -8.37 7.78
N THR A 65 10.43 -8.72 9.02
CA THR A 65 9.54 -8.71 10.18
C THR A 65 9.09 -7.28 10.49
N GLY A 66 7.79 -7.09 10.68
CA GLY A 66 7.23 -5.77 10.99
C GLY A 66 6.96 -4.87 9.77
N ALA A 67 7.39 -5.25 8.56
CA ALA A 67 7.10 -4.48 7.34
C ALA A 67 5.59 -4.28 7.13
N GLY A 68 4.81 -5.33 7.39
CA GLY A 68 3.35 -5.29 7.30
C GLY A 68 2.71 -4.34 8.31
N ASP A 69 3.26 -4.26 9.52
CA ASP A 69 2.79 -3.37 10.58
C ASP A 69 3.19 -1.92 10.30
N ALA A 70 4.42 -1.70 9.80
CA ALA A 70 4.87 -0.39 9.35
C ALA A 70 4.05 0.13 8.17
N PHE A 71 3.72 -0.74 7.21
CA PHE A 71 2.80 -0.43 6.12
C PHE A 71 1.43 0.00 6.67
N ALA A 72 0.83 -0.81 7.56
CA ALA A 72 -0.46 -0.51 8.15
C ALA A 72 -0.43 0.80 8.97
N GLY A 73 0.63 1.01 9.75
CA GLY A 73 0.87 2.27 10.47
C GLY A 73 0.94 3.48 9.55
N GLY A 74 1.63 3.35 8.41
CA GLY A 74 1.72 4.40 7.40
C GLY A 74 0.37 4.74 6.76
N VAL A 75 -0.39 3.71 6.38
CA VAL A 75 -1.74 3.90 5.81
C VAL A 75 -2.65 4.58 6.83
N LEU A 76 -2.77 4.01 8.03
CA LEU A 76 -3.69 4.52 9.05
C LEU A 76 -3.26 5.88 9.59
N GLY A 77 -1.95 6.10 9.78
CA GLY A 77 -1.40 7.37 10.22
C GLY A 77 -1.67 8.51 9.23
N TYR A 78 -1.58 8.22 7.92
CA TYR A 78 -1.95 9.20 6.89
C TYR A 78 -3.46 9.47 6.90
N VAL A 79 -4.28 8.43 6.88
CA VAL A 79 -5.75 8.57 6.88
C VAL A 79 -6.26 9.33 8.10
N ALA A 80 -5.67 9.07 9.28
CA ALA A 80 -6.07 9.75 10.52
C ALA A 80 -5.84 11.27 10.51
N GLN A 81 -4.98 11.77 9.64
CA GLN A 81 -4.72 13.21 9.47
C GLN A 81 -5.66 13.87 8.45
N GLN A 82 -6.50 13.08 7.77
CA GLN A 82 -7.41 13.60 6.75
C GLN A 82 -8.81 13.81 7.31
N GLU A 83 -9.53 14.78 6.76
CA GLU A 83 -10.93 15.04 7.13
C GLU A 83 -11.90 13.96 6.61
N SER A 84 -11.47 13.19 5.61
CA SER A 84 -12.30 12.16 4.98
C SER A 84 -11.48 10.98 4.46
N VAL A 85 -12.14 9.83 4.36
CA VAL A 85 -11.60 8.60 3.76
C VAL A 85 -11.91 8.57 2.25
N ALA A 86 -11.66 9.69 1.56
CA ALA A 86 -11.84 9.77 0.11
C ALA A 86 -10.80 8.91 -0.64
N VAL A 87 -11.14 8.46 -1.84
CA VAL A 87 -10.29 7.58 -2.67
C VAL A 87 -8.89 8.16 -2.88
N ASP A 88 -8.77 9.46 -3.13
CA ASP A 88 -7.47 10.09 -3.33
C ASP A 88 -6.62 10.10 -2.06
N ASN A 89 -7.24 10.23 -0.89
CA ASN A 89 -6.55 10.12 0.39
C ASN A 89 -6.11 8.67 0.65
N LEU A 90 -6.93 7.69 0.30
CA LEU A 90 -6.56 6.28 0.38
C LEU A 90 -5.40 5.92 -0.54
N ARG A 91 -5.37 6.42 -1.78
CA ARG A 91 -4.25 6.23 -2.72
C ARG A 91 -2.94 6.78 -2.15
N ARG A 92 -2.97 8.00 -1.60
CA ARG A 92 -1.81 8.61 -0.93
C ARG A 92 -1.40 7.80 0.29
N ALA A 93 -2.35 7.38 1.12
CA ALA A 93 -2.10 6.54 2.28
C ALA A 93 -1.37 5.24 1.91
N MET A 94 -1.77 4.58 0.80
CA MET A 94 -1.09 3.39 0.28
C MET A 94 0.38 3.66 -0.08
N VAL A 95 0.67 4.83 -0.66
CA VAL A 95 2.05 5.24 -0.98
C VAL A 95 2.86 5.42 0.31
N TYR A 96 2.33 6.10 1.32
CA TYR A 96 2.99 6.24 2.62
C TYR A 96 3.20 4.88 3.31
N GLY A 97 2.20 4.00 3.23
CA GLY A 97 2.34 2.62 3.74
C GLY A 97 3.48 1.87 3.07
N SER A 98 3.57 1.90 1.73
CA SER A 98 4.64 1.25 0.97
C SER A 98 6.03 1.81 1.34
N VAL A 99 6.13 3.11 1.50
CA VAL A 99 7.37 3.80 1.89
C VAL A 99 7.78 3.41 3.31
N LEU A 100 6.88 3.46 4.29
CA LEU A 100 7.22 3.09 5.67
C LEU A 100 7.55 1.61 5.81
N GLY A 101 6.82 0.73 5.11
CA GLY A 101 7.17 -0.69 5.04
C GLY A 101 8.58 -0.92 4.49
N SER A 102 9.02 -0.11 3.51
CA SER A 102 10.38 -0.21 2.96
C SER A 102 11.46 0.21 3.93
N PHE A 103 11.24 1.23 4.75
CA PHE A 103 12.20 1.61 5.81
C PHE A 103 12.31 0.53 6.90
N ALA A 104 11.20 -0.11 7.25
CA ALA A 104 11.20 -1.14 8.29
C ALA A 104 12.08 -2.35 7.95
N VAL A 105 12.25 -2.68 6.67
CA VAL A 105 13.03 -3.86 6.26
C VAL A 105 14.51 -3.58 6.01
N GLU A 106 14.93 -2.31 6.01
CA GLU A 106 16.34 -1.91 5.80
C GLU A 106 17.20 -2.05 7.05
N GLN A 107 16.61 -2.24 8.21
CA GLN A 107 17.31 -2.43 9.47
C GLN A 107 16.64 -3.50 10.33
N PHE A 108 17.31 -3.89 11.42
CA PHE A 108 16.77 -4.89 12.32
C PHE A 108 15.68 -4.29 13.23
N SER A 109 14.55 -4.97 13.37
CA SER A 109 13.47 -4.54 14.26
C SER A 109 12.92 -3.16 13.88
N ILE A 110 12.69 -2.29 14.86
CA ILE A 110 12.17 -0.92 14.68
C ILE A 110 13.26 0.13 14.43
N ASP A 111 14.52 -0.27 14.32
CA ASP A 111 15.64 0.68 14.22
C ASP A 111 15.56 1.52 12.93
N GLY A 112 15.01 0.96 11.85
CA GLY A 112 14.76 1.69 10.61
C GLY A 112 13.66 2.76 10.71
N LEU A 113 12.90 2.79 11.79
CA LEU A 113 11.78 3.72 11.98
C LEU A 113 12.00 4.71 13.12
N LYS A 114 12.91 4.43 14.09
CA LYS A 114 13.08 5.23 15.31
C LYS A 114 13.45 6.68 15.06
N ASP A 115 14.39 6.89 14.16
CA ASP A 115 14.94 8.22 13.86
C ASP A 115 14.47 8.75 12.49
N LEU A 116 13.43 8.10 11.93
CA LEU A 116 12.90 8.46 10.64
C LEU A 116 12.10 9.76 10.72
N GLY A 117 12.59 10.78 10.04
CA GLY A 117 11.94 12.08 9.95
C GLY A 117 11.06 12.23 8.71
N GLU A 118 10.23 13.27 8.74
CA GLU A 118 9.38 13.62 7.59
C GLU A 118 10.17 13.86 6.30
N PRO A 119 11.34 14.52 6.30
CA PRO A 119 12.12 14.76 5.08
C PRO A 119 12.50 13.47 4.35
N GLU A 120 12.94 12.44 5.06
CA GLU A 120 13.34 11.15 4.48
C GLU A 120 12.13 10.43 3.90
N ILE A 121 10.99 10.48 4.58
CA ILE A 121 9.72 9.91 4.10
C ILE A 121 9.30 10.58 2.79
N LEU A 122 9.28 11.92 2.75
CA LEU A 122 8.88 12.68 1.57
C LEU A 122 9.82 12.47 0.39
N GLU A 123 11.12 12.35 0.64
CA GLU A 123 12.11 12.03 -0.41
C GLU A 123 11.80 10.67 -1.03
N ARG A 124 11.52 9.64 -0.21
CA ARG A 124 11.21 8.29 -0.70
C ARG A 124 9.84 8.24 -1.39
N VAL A 125 8.85 8.98 -0.93
CA VAL A 125 7.56 9.17 -1.62
C VAL A 125 7.79 9.78 -3.01
N ALA A 126 8.62 10.81 -3.11
CA ALA A 126 8.95 11.44 -4.39
C ALA A 126 9.65 10.46 -5.34
N LYS A 127 10.59 9.65 -4.85
CA LYS A 127 11.26 8.60 -5.63
C LYS A 127 10.27 7.54 -6.12
N LEU A 128 9.39 7.04 -5.25
CA LEU A 128 8.37 6.05 -5.64
C LEU A 128 7.44 6.62 -6.71
N ARG A 129 7.00 7.86 -6.55
CA ARG A 129 6.20 8.57 -7.55
C ARG A 129 6.92 8.68 -8.90
N ALA A 130 8.20 9.04 -8.89
CA ALA A 130 8.99 9.17 -10.11
C ALA A 130 9.14 7.83 -10.86
N MET A 131 9.28 6.72 -10.13
CA MET A 131 9.39 5.36 -10.69
C MET A 131 8.07 4.83 -11.27
N THR A 132 6.93 5.35 -10.80
CA THR A 132 5.60 4.84 -11.19
C THR A 132 4.86 5.76 -12.14
N ARG A 133 5.30 7.01 -12.28
CA ARG A 133 4.69 7.98 -13.18
C ARG A 133 5.04 7.67 -14.63
N PHE A 134 4.05 7.72 -15.50
CA PHE A 134 4.20 7.72 -16.95
C PHE A 134 3.24 8.73 -17.57
N GLU A 135 3.60 9.24 -18.73
CA GLU A 135 2.74 10.15 -19.49
C GLU A 135 1.96 9.32 -20.52
N VAL A 136 0.66 9.53 -20.57
CA VAL A 136 -0.18 9.01 -21.65
C VAL A 136 -0.09 9.97 -22.83
N GLY A 137 0.18 9.46 -24.03
CA GLY A 137 0.21 10.28 -25.23
C GLY A 137 -1.18 10.90 -25.51
N GLU A 138 -1.18 12.06 -26.19
CA GLU A 138 -2.39 12.85 -26.48
C GLU A 138 -3.54 12.04 -27.13
N GLU A 139 -3.21 10.98 -27.86
CA GLU A 139 -4.20 10.09 -28.50
C GLU A 139 -5.05 9.32 -27.48
N ILE A 140 -4.48 9.01 -26.31
CA ILE A 140 -5.17 8.28 -25.23
C ILE A 140 -5.98 9.26 -24.39
N GLU A 141 -5.44 10.45 -24.09
CA GLU A 141 -6.15 11.49 -23.34
C GLU A 141 -7.47 11.91 -23.98
N ARG A 142 -7.57 11.83 -25.32
CA ARG A 142 -8.80 12.15 -26.06
C ARG A 142 -9.85 11.04 -26.05
N ARG A 143 -9.53 9.84 -25.55
CA ARG A 143 -10.41 8.65 -25.58
C ARG A 143 -10.93 8.24 -24.23
N VAL A 144 -10.39 8.82 -23.13
CA VAL A 144 -10.81 8.62 -21.75
C VAL A 144 -11.58 9.83 -21.23
#